data_7221824dafeb252d469df2390534c845
#
_entry.id   7221824dafeb252d469df2390534c845
#
_cell.length_a   1.000
_cell.length_b   1.000
_cell.length_c   1.000
_cell.angle_alpha   90.00
_cell.angle_beta   90.00
_cell.angle_gamma   90.00
#
_symmetry.space_group_name_H-M   'P 1'
#
loop_
_entity.id
_entity.type
_entity.pdbx_description
1 polymer ?
#
loop_
_entity_poly.entity_id
_entity_poly.type
_entity_poly.pdbx_seq_one_letter_code
_entity_poly.pdbx_strand_id
1 'polypeptide(L)'
;MKNVAPSTIKYIKYITATEAFRQSIDFTSIDFIEEKLLQNIIINWYSGSPITVSETLEAVKEISNSTLNRRLKNLRKAGMISHVADEIDNRIKYVHPTELCIEYFNLISNVSIATMRAGVN
;
A
#
# COMPACT_ATOMS: atom_id res chain seq x y z
N MET A 1 -14.20 32.33 5.88
CA MET A 1 -13.15 31.30 5.96
C MET A 1 -13.68 30.09 6.69
N LYS A 2 -13.29 28.91 6.26
CA LYS A 2 -13.77 27.66 6.85
C LYS A 2 -13.08 27.38 8.17
N ASN A 3 -13.85 26.93 9.17
CA ASN A 3 -13.29 26.43 10.42
C ASN A 3 -12.74 25.04 10.20
N VAL A 4 -11.42 24.92 10.28
CA VAL A 4 -10.72 23.63 10.13
C VAL A 4 -10.19 23.22 11.48
N ALA A 5 -10.59 22.06 11.98
CA ALA A 5 -10.14 21.53 13.25
C ALA A 5 -8.61 21.32 13.25
N PRO A 6 -7.94 21.48 14.41
CA PRO A 6 -6.49 21.23 14.47
C PRO A 6 -6.08 19.83 13.97
N SER A 7 -6.88 18.81 14.27
CA SER A 7 -6.63 17.45 13.79
C SER A 7 -6.68 17.36 12.25
N THR A 8 -7.61 18.10 11.63
CA THR A 8 -7.73 18.16 10.18
C THR A 8 -6.54 18.87 9.56
N ILE A 9 -6.03 19.91 10.20
CA ILE A 9 -4.83 20.62 9.74
C ILE A 9 -3.63 19.66 9.72
N LYS A 10 -3.47 18.86 10.77
CA LYS A 10 -2.42 17.83 10.83
C LYS A 10 -2.56 16.83 9.70
N TYR A 11 -3.77 16.40 9.43
CA TYR A 11 -4.05 15.45 8.35
C TYR A 11 -3.72 16.06 6.98
N ILE A 12 -4.09 17.32 6.75
CA ILE A 12 -3.77 18.02 5.51
C ILE A 12 -2.25 18.10 5.32
N LYS A 13 -1.51 18.44 6.37
CA LYS A 13 -0.05 18.46 6.32
C LYS A 13 0.53 17.08 6.01
N TYR A 14 -0.05 16.04 6.60
CA TYR A 14 0.37 14.66 6.38
C TYR A 14 0.15 14.24 4.93
N ILE A 15 -1.04 14.45 4.36
CA ILE A 15 -1.31 14.07 2.97
C ILE A 15 -0.46 14.88 1.99
N THR A 16 -0.25 16.17 2.25
CA THR A 16 0.59 17.03 1.41
C THR A 16 2.04 16.54 1.40
N ALA A 17 2.60 16.29 2.57
CA ALA A 17 3.99 15.82 2.69
C ALA A 17 4.18 14.43 2.07
N THR A 18 3.21 13.54 2.27
CA THR A 18 3.27 12.18 1.74
C THR A 18 3.19 12.18 0.22
N GLU A 19 2.32 13.00 -0.36
CA GLU A 19 2.23 13.12 -1.81
C GLU A 19 3.52 13.70 -2.41
N ALA A 20 4.06 14.74 -1.82
CA ALA A 20 5.33 15.32 -2.25
C ALA A 20 6.46 14.29 -2.19
N PHE A 21 6.48 13.49 -1.13
CA PHE A 21 7.48 12.44 -0.97
C PHE A 21 7.33 11.35 -2.04
N ARG A 22 6.10 10.90 -2.33
CA ARG A 22 5.86 9.89 -3.38
C ARG A 22 6.36 10.36 -4.73
N GLN A 23 6.21 11.65 -5.04
CA GLN A 23 6.69 12.22 -6.30
C GLN A 23 8.20 12.34 -6.35
N SER A 24 8.87 12.46 -5.21
CA SER A 24 10.31 12.64 -5.13
C SER A 24 11.11 11.33 -5.15
N ILE A 25 10.48 10.21 -4.82
CA ILE A 25 11.14 8.91 -4.78
C ILE A 25 10.92 8.17 -6.10
N ASP A 26 11.96 7.49 -6.54
CA ASP A 26 11.92 6.68 -7.76
C ASP A 26 11.44 5.26 -7.44
N PHE A 27 10.30 5.16 -6.76
CA PHE A 27 9.55 3.91 -6.66
C PHE A 27 8.54 3.94 -7.78
N THR A 28 8.97 3.64 -8.95
CA THR A 28 8.20 3.51 -10.18
C THR A 28 6.68 3.58 -10.05
N SER A 29 6.11 4.72 -10.34
CA SER A 29 4.69 4.89 -10.74
C SER A 29 3.70 3.96 -10.05
N ILE A 30 3.76 3.83 -8.71
CA ILE A 30 2.72 3.17 -7.94
C ILE A 30 1.55 4.13 -7.88
N ASP A 31 0.44 3.77 -8.51
CA ASP A 31 -0.75 4.61 -8.49
C ASP A 31 -1.61 4.33 -7.25
N PHE A 32 -2.70 5.06 -7.13
CA PHE A 32 -3.61 4.96 -5.98
C PHE A 32 -4.18 3.55 -5.82
N ILE A 33 -4.56 2.91 -6.92
CA ILE A 33 -5.14 1.55 -6.89
C ILE A 33 -4.08 0.56 -6.43
N GLU A 34 -2.89 0.66 -6.96
CA GLU A 34 -1.77 -0.22 -6.60
C GLU A 34 -1.37 -0.06 -5.14
N GLU A 35 -1.33 1.17 -4.64
CA GLU A 35 -1.04 1.40 -3.23
C GLU A 35 -2.14 0.82 -2.34
N LYS A 36 -3.40 0.93 -2.73
CA LYS A 36 -4.52 0.34 -2.00
C LYS A 36 -4.39 -1.18 -1.91
N LEU A 37 -3.99 -1.82 -3.01
CA LEU A 37 -3.73 -3.26 -3.03
C LEU A 37 -2.57 -3.61 -2.09
N LEU A 38 -1.47 -2.86 -2.15
CA LEU A 38 -0.31 -3.09 -1.29
C LEU A 38 -0.65 -2.91 0.18
N GLN A 39 -1.47 -1.92 0.53
CA GLN A 39 -1.91 -1.72 1.91
C GLN A 39 -2.67 -2.94 2.42
N ASN A 40 -3.60 -3.46 1.63
CA ASN A 40 -4.36 -4.65 1.99
C ASN A 40 -3.45 -5.86 2.17
N ILE A 41 -2.52 -6.04 1.25
CA ILE A 41 -1.57 -7.16 1.29
C ILE A 41 -0.69 -7.10 2.54
N ILE A 42 -0.13 -5.94 2.84
CA ILE A 42 0.82 -5.82 3.97
C ILE A 42 0.09 -5.94 5.32
N ILE A 43 -1.12 -5.42 5.43
CA ILE A 43 -1.92 -5.51 6.65
C ILE A 43 -2.19 -6.98 6.99
N ASN A 44 -2.67 -7.75 6.02
CA ASN A 44 -2.99 -9.16 6.24
C ASN A 44 -1.74 -10.00 6.48
N TRP A 45 -0.69 -9.75 5.72
CA TRP A 45 0.60 -10.44 5.89
C TRP A 45 1.16 -10.20 7.30
N TYR A 46 1.17 -8.94 7.75
CA TYR A 46 1.71 -8.59 9.07
C TYR A 46 0.92 -9.23 10.20
N SER A 47 -0.40 -9.36 10.06
CA SER A 47 -1.24 -9.98 11.08
C SER A 47 -1.14 -11.52 11.10
N GLY A 48 -0.34 -12.10 10.21
CA GLY A 48 -0.13 -13.56 10.17
C GLY A 48 -1.14 -14.32 9.33
N SER A 49 -1.99 -13.62 8.57
CA SER A 49 -3.00 -14.23 7.71
C SER A 49 -2.91 -13.69 6.29
N PRO A 50 -1.83 -14.01 5.56
CA PRO A 50 -1.69 -13.52 4.20
C PRO A 50 -2.88 -13.96 3.33
N ILE A 51 -3.28 -13.08 2.41
CA ILE A 51 -4.42 -13.32 1.54
C ILE A 51 -4.00 -14.00 0.24
N THR A 52 -4.94 -14.75 -0.33
CA THR A 52 -4.73 -15.38 -1.64
C THR A 52 -4.86 -14.35 -2.75
N VAL A 53 -4.43 -14.72 -3.95
CA VAL A 53 -4.62 -13.89 -5.15
C VAL A 53 -6.10 -13.59 -5.35
N SER A 54 -6.97 -14.59 -5.20
CA SER A 54 -8.43 -14.40 -5.33
C SER A 54 -8.98 -13.40 -4.32
N GLU A 55 -8.57 -13.52 -3.06
CA GLU A 55 -8.99 -12.60 -2.01
C GLU A 55 -8.50 -11.17 -2.26
N THR A 56 -7.30 -11.04 -2.82
CA THR A 56 -6.77 -9.72 -3.19
C THR A 56 -7.64 -9.04 -4.25
N LEU A 57 -8.14 -9.81 -5.21
CA LEU A 57 -9.01 -9.29 -6.25
C LEU A 57 -10.38 -8.86 -5.72
N GLU A 58 -10.78 -9.34 -4.56
CA GLU A 58 -12.03 -8.96 -3.90
C GLU A 58 -11.86 -7.76 -2.94
N ALA A 59 -10.64 -7.35 -2.68
CA ALA A 59 -10.34 -6.34 -1.67
C ALA A 59 -10.84 -4.93 -2.02
N VAL A 60 -10.97 -4.63 -3.30
CA VAL A 60 -11.44 -3.32 -3.78
C VAL A 60 -12.65 -3.55 -4.68
N LYS A 61 -13.83 -3.53 -4.07
CA LYS A 61 -15.08 -3.94 -4.75
C LYS A 61 -15.54 -2.99 -5.85
N GLU A 62 -15.13 -1.73 -5.78
CA GLU A 62 -15.51 -0.71 -6.77
C GLU A 62 -14.74 -0.82 -8.08
N ILE A 63 -13.69 -1.64 -8.11
CA ILE A 63 -12.81 -1.80 -9.27
C ILE A 63 -13.03 -3.18 -9.86
N SER A 64 -13.07 -3.27 -11.19
CA SER A 64 -13.29 -4.55 -11.87
C SER A 64 -12.13 -5.52 -11.63
N ASN A 65 -12.44 -6.82 -11.61
CA ASN A 65 -11.42 -7.86 -11.42
C ASN A 65 -10.33 -7.81 -12.48
N SER A 66 -10.69 -7.48 -13.73
CA SER A 66 -9.70 -7.39 -14.80
C SER A 66 -8.70 -6.26 -14.57
N THR A 67 -9.17 -5.12 -14.06
CA THR A 67 -8.30 -3.99 -13.71
C THR A 67 -7.41 -4.35 -12.54
N LEU A 68 -7.97 -4.92 -11.48
CA LEU A 68 -7.21 -5.33 -10.29
C LEU A 68 -6.16 -6.39 -10.66
N ASN A 69 -6.52 -7.35 -11.49
CA ASN A 69 -5.59 -8.40 -11.92
C ASN A 69 -4.42 -7.81 -12.71
N ARG A 70 -4.68 -6.85 -13.58
CA ARG A 70 -3.63 -6.15 -14.33
C ARG A 70 -2.70 -5.38 -13.38
N ARG A 71 -3.27 -4.67 -12.39
CA ARG A 71 -2.48 -3.92 -11.40
C ARG A 71 -1.65 -4.85 -10.53
N LEU A 72 -2.20 -5.99 -10.16
CA LEU A 72 -1.49 -6.99 -9.36
C LEU A 72 -0.29 -7.54 -10.14
N LYS A 73 -0.46 -7.81 -11.44
CA LYS A 73 0.64 -8.24 -12.32
C LYS A 73 1.73 -7.18 -12.43
N ASN A 74 1.33 -5.91 -12.51
CA ASN A 74 2.29 -4.79 -12.57
C ASN A 74 3.11 -4.72 -11.27
N LEU A 75 2.46 -4.87 -10.14
CA LEU A 75 3.15 -4.89 -8.82
C LEU A 75 4.13 -6.05 -8.73
N ARG A 76 3.76 -7.21 -9.24
CA ARG A 76 4.64 -8.38 -9.25
C ARG A 76 5.85 -8.14 -10.14
N LYS A 77 5.67 -7.57 -11.33
CA LYS A 77 6.77 -7.21 -12.23
C LYS A 77 7.69 -6.17 -11.63
N ALA A 78 7.12 -5.23 -10.88
CA ALA A 78 7.90 -4.18 -10.21
C ALA A 78 8.68 -4.72 -8.99
N GLY A 79 8.48 -5.98 -8.61
CA GLY A 79 9.16 -6.59 -7.48
C GLY A 79 8.58 -6.20 -6.14
N MET A 80 7.35 -5.68 -6.10
CA MET A 80 6.70 -5.23 -4.86
C MET A 80 6.00 -6.37 -4.13
N ILE A 81 5.59 -7.39 -4.85
CA ILE A 81 4.91 -8.56 -4.27
C ILE A 81 5.49 -9.84 -4.84
N SER A 82 5.30 -10.93 -4.09
CA SER A 82 5.62 -12.28 -4.55
C SER A 82 4.43 -13.20 -4.28
N HIS A 83 4.34 -14.28 -5.05
CA HIS A 83 3.33 -15.32 -4.83
C HIS A 83 4.01 -16.50 -4.13
N VAL A 84 3.40 -16.95 -3.03
CA VAL A 84 3.91 -18.08 -2.25
C VAL A 84 2.85 -19.18 -2.27
N ALA A 85 3.24 -20.36 -2.75
CA ALA A 85 2.33 -21.50 -2.84
C ALA A 85 1.96 -22.01 -1.45
N ASP A 86 0.71 -22.44 -1.29
CA ASP A 86 0.28 -23.16 -0.11
C ASP A 86 1.06 -24.46 0.01
N GLU A 87 1.40 -24.87 1.23
CA GLU A 87 2.22 -26.09 1.46
C GLU A 87 1.49 -27.38 1.08
N ILE A 88 0.16 -27.38 1.18
CA ILE A 88 -0.65 -28.56 0.94
C ILE A 88 -1.20 -28.56 -0.48
N ASP A 89 -1.77 -27.43 -0.92
CA ASP A 89 -2.36 -27.29 -2.25
C ASP A 89 -1.65 -26.16 -3.01
N ASN A 90 -0.67 -26.52 -3.83
CA ASN A 90 0.14 -25.53 -4.53
C ASN A 90 -0.58 -24.76 -5.65
N ARG A 91 -1.86 -25.08 -5.91
CA ARG A 91 -2.71 -24.27 -6.80
C ARG A 91 -3.11 -22.97 -6.10
N ILE A 92 -3.13 -22.97 -4.77
CA ILE A 92 -3.43 -21.78 -3.98
C ILE A 92 -2.16 -20.97 -3.83
N LYS A 93 -2.21 -19.68 -4.21
CA LYS A 93 -1.08 -18.77 -4.07
C LYS A 93 -1.46 -17.65 -3.12
N TYR A 94 -0.62 -17.42 -2.12
CA TYR A 94 -0.73 -16.28 -1.21
C TYR A 94 0.10 -15.13 -1.74
N VAL A 95 -0.32 -13.91 -1.46
CA VAL A 95 0.41 -12.71 -1.88
C VAL A 95 1.17 -12.15 -0.69
N HIS A 96 2.49 -12.05 -0.85
CA HIS A 96 3.39 -11.54 0.18
C HIS A 96 4.03 -10.24 -0.29
N PRO A 97 4.22 -9.24 0.60
CA PRO A 97 5.05 -8.10 0.27
C PRO A 97 6.51 -8.55 0.19
N THR A 98 7.27 -7.92 -0.69
CA THR A 98 8.71 -8.14 -0.79
C THR A 98 9.45 -7.17 0.14
N GLU A 99 10.76 -7.35 0.29
CA GLU A 99 11.59 -6.40 1.01
C GLU A 99 11.49 -5.00 0.42
N LEU A 100 11.39 -4.90 -0.91
CA LEU A 100 11.21 -3.61 -1.59
C LEU A 100 9.91 -2.94 -1.18
N CYS A 101 8.83 -3.69 -1.08
CA CYS A 101 7.54 -3.18 -0.61
C CYS A 101 7.62 -2.67 0.82
N ILE A 102 8.26 -3.45 1.69
CA ILE A 102 8.45 -3.07 3.10
C ILE A 102 9.27 -1.78 3.18
N GLU A 103 10.33 -1.67 2.40
CA GLU A 103 11.15 -0.45 2.33
C GLU A 103 10.32 0.76 1.91
N TYR A 104 9.46 0.59 0.90
CA TYR A 104 8.55 1.64 0.44
C TYR A 104 7.67 2.15 1.58
N PHE A 105 7.03 1.24 2.33
CA PHE A 105 6.18 1.63 3.44
C PHE A 105 6.97 2.18 4.63
N ASN A 106 8.18 1.70 4.85
CA ASN A 106 9.06 2.27 5.88
C ASN A 106 9.36 3.74 5.59
N LEU A 107 9.64 4.07 4.34
CA LEU A 107 9.91 5.45 3.93
C LEU A 107 8.67 6.33 4.10
N ILE A 108 7.50 5.85 3.69
CA ILE A 108 6.24 6.58 3.86
C ILE A 108 5.92 6.78 5.34
N SER A 109 6.12 5.77 6.19
CA SER A 109 5.85 5.88 7.61
C SER A 109 6.78 6.88 8.29
N ASN A 110 8.03 6.97 7.87
CA ASN A 110 8.97 7.96 8.40
C ASN A 110 8.51 9.39 8.09
N VAL A 111 8.03 9.64 6.87
CA VAL A 111 7.48 10.94 6.49
C VAL A 111 6.24 11.26 7.32
N SER A 112 5.36 10.28 7.51
CA SER A 112 4.13 10.44 8.30
C SER A 112 4.44 10.81 9.74
N ILE A 113 5.37 10.12 10.39
CA ILE A 113 5.78 10.37 11.76
C ILE A 113 6.39 11.77 11.88
N ALA A 114 7.30 12.14 10.98
CA ALA A 114 7.93 13.45 11.00
C ALA A 114 6.89 14.57 10.83
N THR A 115 5.93 14.38 9.95
CA THR A 115 4.86 15.36 9.72
C THR A 115 3.97 15.50 10.97
N MET A 116 3.63 14.39 11.61
CA MET A 116 2.82 14.41 12.83
C MET A 116 3.54 15.13 13.95
N ARG A 117 4.83 14.91 14.13
CA ARG A 117 5.63 15.61 15.13
C ARG A 117 5.69 17.11 14.86
N ALA A 118 5.92 17.51 13.62
CA ALA A 118 5.94 18.91 13.22
C ALA A 118 4.58 19.58 13.42
N GLY A 119 3.50 18.83 13.31
CA GLY A 119 2.13 19.34 13.47
C GLY A 119 1.72 19.57 14.92
N VAL A 120 2.51 19.15 15.90
CA VAL A 120 2.16 19.25 17.31
C VAL A 120 2.48 20.63 17.90
N ASN A 121 3.32 21.39 17.28
CA ASN A 121 3.71 22.72 17.75
C ASN A 121 2.67 23.79 17.45
#